data_60a9fcad679339d4e67bc9ccddc2cdc0
#
_entry.id   60a9fcad679339d4e67bc9ccddc2cdc0
#
_cell.length_a   1.000
_cell.length_b   1.000
_cell.length_c   1.000
_cell.angle_alpha   90.00
_cell.angle_beta   90.00
_cell.angle_gamma   90.00
#
_symmetry.space_group_name_H-M   'P 1'
#
loop_
_entity.id
_entity.type
_entity.pdbx_description
1 polymer ?
#
loop_
_entity_poly.entity_id
_entity_poly.type
_entity_poly.pdbx_seq_one_letter_code
_entity_poly.pdbx_strand_id
1 'polypeptide(L)'
;MSEFTADGTDRTTTLKLSGLTCDHCVTHVTEELKSLDGVKNVSVVLNKGGQSVATVVSDVVLDDAALAAAIDEAGDYTLDAVERDAA
;
A
#
# COMPACT_ATOMS: atom_id res chain seq x y z
N MET A 1 5.95 -20.32 14.53
CA MET A 1 6.01 -20.30 13.91
C MET A 1 5.68 -20.26 13.12
N SER A 2 5.66 -20.04 13.21
CA SER A 2 5.54 -19.98 12.39
C SER A 2 5.28 -19.90 11.47
N GLU A 3 5.08 -19.88 11.73
CA GLU A 3 5.11 -19.85 10.82
C GLU A 3 4.76 -19.64 9.86
N PHE A 4 4.68 -19.26 10.13
CA PHE A 4 4.51 -19.02 9.20
C PHE A 4 4.47 -18.95 8.25
N THR A 5 4.43 -18.75 8.50
CA THR A 5 4.55 -18.68 7.54
C THR A 5 4.67 -19.03 6.67
N ALA A 6 4.89 -18.67 7.62
CA ALA A 6 5.43 -19.19 6.67
C ALA A 6 5.20 -19.81 5.43
N ASP A 7 4.59 -20.21 5.22
CA ASP A 7 4.33 -20.74 3.91
C ASP A 7 4.77 -19.80 2.78
N GLY A 8 5.29 -18.64 3.13
CA GLY A 8 5.86 -17.72 2.14
C GLY A 8 4.88 -17.11 1.17
N THR A 9 3.60 -17.19 1.43
CA THR A 9 2.61 -16.63 0.51
C THR A 9 2.32 -15.16 0.76
N ASP A 10 2.59 -14.67 1.95
CA ASP A 10 2.34 -13.27 2.25
C ASP A 10 3.46 -12.41 1.71
N ARG A 11 3.07 -11.34 1.00
CA ARG A 11 4.01 -10.42 0.37
C ARG A 11 3.80 -9.04 0.95
N THR A 12 4.89 -8.34 1.16
CA THR A 12 4.84 -6.96 1.65
C THR A 12 5.27 -6.02 0.54
N THR A 13 4.42 -5.06 0.22
CA THR A 13 4.71 -4.05 -0.78
C THR A 13 4.68 -2.70 -0.09
N THR A 14 5.73 -1.92 -0.26
CA THR A 14 5.83 -0.59 0.33
C THR A 14 5.67 0.45 -0.76
N LEU A 15 4.74 1.38 -0.56
CA LEU A 15 4.45 2.44 -1.51
C LEU A 15 4.91 3.76 -0.92
N LYS A 16 5.61 4.55 -1.74
CA LYS A 16 5.98 5.92 -1.37
C LYS A 16 5.02 6.86 -2.07
N LEU A 17 4.33 7.68 -1.31
CA LEU A 17 3.24 8.52 -1.82
C LEU A 17 3.49 9.98 -1.48
N SER A 18 3.07 10.86 -2.37
CA SER A 18 3.10 12.31 -2.15
C SER A 18 1.69 12.86 -2.25
N GLY A 19 1.48 14.00 -1.62
CA GLY A 19 0.20 14.71 -1.70
C GLY A 19 -0.74 14.43 -0.55
N LEU A 20 -0.38 13.54 0.38
CA LEU A 20 -1.21 13.27 1.54
C LEU A 20 -0.98 14.36 2.57
N THR A 21 -2.05 15.03 2.99
CA THR A 21 -1.94 16.15 3.90
C THR A 21 -2.79 16.03 5.16
N CYS A 22 -3.65 15.01 5.24
CA CYS A 22 -4.54 14.87 6.39
C CYS A 22 -4.94 13.41 6.59
N ASP A 23 -5.60 13.16 7.72
CA ASP A 23 -6.04 11.80 8.07
C ASP A 23 -7.06 11.24 7.09
N HIS A 24 -7.89 12.10 6.51
CA HIS A 24 -8.86 11.65 5.49
C HIS A 24 -8.15 11.07 4.29
N CYS A 25 -7.02 11.64 3.92
CA CYS A 25 -6.21 11.12 2.82
C CYS A 25 -5.73 9.73 3.14
N VAL A 26 -5.24 9.52 4.37
CA VAL A 26 -4.80 8.21 4.82
C VAL A 26 -5.95 7.20 4.75
N THR A 27 -7.13 7.59 5.20
CA THR A 27 -8.30 6.70 5.17
C THR A 27 -8.66 6.31 3.75
N HIS A 28 -8.69 7.27 2.83
CA HIS A 28 -9.04 7.00 1.43
C HIS A 28 -8.03 6.03 0.80
N VAL A 29 -6.75 6.28 1.00
CA VAL A 29 -5.70 5.41 0.45
C VAL A 29 -5.83 4.01 1.04
N THR A 30 -6.05 3.92 2.35
CA THR A 30 -6.19 2.64 3.02
C THR A 30 -7.36 1.86 2.45
N GLU A 31 -8.51 2.51 2.27
CA GLU A 31 -9.70 1.84 1.77
C GLU A 31 -9.53 1.36 0.35
N GLU A 32 -8.93 2.19 -0.50
CA GLU A 32 -8.72 1.81 -1.89
C GLU A 32 -7.74 0.65 -2.02
N LEU A 33 -6.68 0.67 -1.23
CA LEU A 33 -5.71 -0.43 -1.25
C LEU A 33 -6.32 -1.71 -0.71
N LYS A 34 -7.14 -1.61 0.34
CA LYS A 34 -7.82 -2.79 0.90
C LYS A 34 -8.83 -3.39 -0.06
N SER A 35 -9.34 -2.63 -1.01
CA SER A 35 -10.31 -3.13 -1.97
C SER A 35 -9.68 -4.00 -3.05
N LEU A 36 -8.35 -4.01 -3.15
CA LEU A 36 -7.66 -4.85 -4.13
C LEU A 36 -7.73 -6.31 -3.70
N ASP A 37 -7.97 -7.18 -4.68
CA ASP A 37 -8.08 -8.61 -4.42
C ASP A 37 -6.77 -9.15 -3.86
N GLY A 38 -6.88 -9.93 -2.79
CA GLY A 38 -5.72 -10.56 -2.18
C GLY A 38 -5.01 -9.72 -1.13
N VAL A 39 -5.44 -8.48 -0.92
CA VAL A 39 -4.86 -7.64 0.13
C VAL A 39 -5.40 -8.05 1.48
N LYS A 40 -4.51 -8.33 2.41
CA LYS A 40 -4.86 -8.76 3.77
C LYS A 40 -4.80 -7.62 4.76
N ASN A 41 -3.86 -6.70 4.58
CA ASN A 41 -3.69 -5.62 5.54
C ASN A 41 -3.02 -4.43 4.86
N VAL A 42 -3.33 -3.23 5.32
CA VAL A 42 -2.73 -2.00 4.83
C VAL A 42 -2.43 -1.12 6.02
N SER A 43 -1.23 -0.55 6.03
CA SER A 43 -0.81 0.40 7.06
C SER A 43 -0.21 1.62 6.38
N VAL A 44 -0.71 2.80 6.71
CA VAL A 44 -0.23 4.04 6.10
C VAL A 44 0.34 4.95 7.19
N VAL A 45 1.54 5.44 6.96
CA VAL A 45 2.18 6.40 7.84
C VAL A 45 2.18 7.75 7.13
N LEU A 46 1.44 8.69 7.69
CA LEU A 46 1.31 10.04 7.13
C LEU A 46 2.56 10.86 7.48
N ASN A 47 3.10 11.51 6.47
CA ASN A 47 4.20 12.45 6.65
C ASN A 47 3.84 13.74 5.91
N LYS A 48 3.26 14.69 6.63
CA LYS A 48 2.84 15.95 6.05
C LYS A 48 4.05 16.72 5.54
N GLY A 49 3.91 17.22 4.32
CA GLY A 49 4.98 17.99 3.71
C GLY A 49 6.11 17.15 3.16
N GLY A 50 5.98 15.83 3.23
CA GLY A 50 6.98 14.93 2.72
C GLY A 50 6.34 13.71 2.11
N GLN A 51 7.12 12.65 2.00
CA GLN A 51 6.68 11.41 1.40
C GLN A 51 6.05 10.52 2.47
N SER A 52 4.80 10.13 2.25
CA SER A 52 4.11 9.19 3.13
C SER A 52 4.37 7.76 2.66
N VAL A 53 4.24 6.81 3.56
CA VAL A 53 4.55 5.41 3.28
C VAL A 53 3.33 4.54 3.54
N ALA A 54 2.95 3.73 2.57
CA ALA A 54 1.90 2.74 2.73
C ALA A 54 2.51 1.35 2.62
N THR A 55 2.23 0.52 3.61
CA THR A 55 2.69 -0.88 3.62
C THR A 55 1.48 -1.76 3.37
N VAL A 56 1.55 -2.57 2.32
CA VAL A 56 0.46 -3.44 1.91
C VAL A 56 0.91 -4.89 2.05
N VAL A 57 0.15 -5.65 2.82
CA VAL A 57 0.39 -7.09 2.96
C VAL A 57 -0.67 -7.83 2.14
N SER A 58 -0.24 -8.70 1.25
CA SER A 58 -1.14 -9.43 0.37
C SER A 58 -0.65 -10.85 0.18
N ASP A 59 -1.54 -11.73 -0.24
CA ASP A 59 -1.16 -13.11 -0.57
C ASP A 59 -0.98 -13.31 -2.07
N VAL A 60 -1.02 -12.22 -2.84
CA VAL A 60 -0.79 -12.23 -4.28
C VAL A 60 0.17 -11.12 -4.66
N VAL A 61 0.77 -11.23 -5.83
CA VAL A 61 1.59 -10.16 -6.38
C VAL A 61 0.66 -9.08 -6.92
N LEU A 62 0.85 -7.86 -6.45
CA LEU A 62 0.06 -6.72 -6.92
C LEU A 62 0.83 -6.00 -8.01
N ASP A 63 0.19 -5.78 -9.16
CA ASP A 63 0.80 -5.05 -10.26
C ASP A 63 0.94 -3.58 -9.92
N ASP A 64 2.00 -2.96 -10.45
CA ASP A 64 2.18 -1.51 -10.29
C ASP A 64 0.96 -0.76 -10.82
N ALA A 65 0.39 -1.23 -11.93
CA ALA A 65 -0.79 -0.58 -12.50
C ALA A 65 -1.99 -0.64 -11.57
N ALA A 66 -2.19 -1.77 -10.88
CA ALA A 66 -3.28 -1.90 -9.93
C ALA A 66 -3.08 -0.99 -8.72
N LEU A 67 -1.84 -0.90 -8.24
CA LEU A 67 -1.51 -0.02 -7.11
C LEU A 67 -1.69 1.44 -7.50
N ALA A 68 -1.21 1.82 -8.69
CA ALA A 68 -1.36 3.19 -9.17
C ALA A 68 -2.82 3.56 -9.35
N ALA A 69 -3.64 2.64 -9.86
CA ALA A 69 -5.07 2.88 -10.02
C ALA A 69 -5.75 3.09 -8.69
N ALA A 70 -5.38 2.30 -7.67
CA ALA A 70 -5.97 2.44 -6.34
C ALA A 70 -5.63 3.81 -5.75
N ILE A 71 -4.40 4.27 -5.90
CA ILE A 71 -3.99 5.57 -5.41
C ILE A 71 -4.71 6.68 -6.15
N ASP A 72 -4.87 6.54 -7.47
CA ASP A 72 -5.59 7.52 -8.29
C ASP A 72 -7.06 7.61 -7.87
N GLU A 73 -7.68 6.47 -7.58
CA GLU A 73 -9.08 6.43 -7.12
C GLU A 73 -9.24 7.06 -5.74
N ALA A 74 -8.21 7.01 -4.91
CA ALA A 74 -8.27 7.59 -3.58
C ALA A 74 -8.25 9.12 -3.61
N GLY A 75 -7.66 9.72 -4.64
CA GLY A 75 -7.57 11.17 -4.76
C GLY A 75 -6.41 11.60 -5.63
N ASP A 76 -6.04 12.88 -5.52
CA ASP A 76 -4.98 13.47 -6.34
C ASP A 76 -3.60 13.23 -5.72
N TYR A 77 -3.30 12.01 -5.39
CA TYR A 77 -2.03 11.63 -4.79
C TYR A 77 -1.10 11.09 -5.85
N THR A 78 0.20 11.17 -5.58
CA THR A 78 1.21 10.67 -6.50
C THR A 78 1.86 9.42 -5.90
N LEU A 79 1.90 8.36 -6.68
CA LEU A 79 2.65 7.16 -6.31
C LEU A 79 4.08 7.36 -6.81
N ASP A 80 4.99 7.65 -5.88
CA ASP A 80 6.37 7.99 -6.22
C ASP A 80 7.23 6.75 -6.45
N ALA A 81 7.01 5.70 -5.68
CA ALA A 81 7.81 4.49 -5.79
C ALA A 81 7.06 3.30 -5.24
N VAL A 82 7.38 2.13 -5.75
CA VAL A 82 6.86 0.86 -5.27
C VAL A 82 8.05 -0.02 -4.92
N GLU A 83 8.13 -0.44 -3.67
CA GLU A 83 9.19 -1.33 -3.21
C GLU A 83 8.56 -2.64 -2.79
N ARG A 84 9.05 -3.74 -3.34
CA ARG A 84 8.54 -5.05 -3.02
C ARG A 84 9.54 -5.81 -2.16
N ASP A 85 8.99 -6.53 -1.19
CA ASP A 85 9.78 -7.47 -0.44
C ASP A 85 10.22 -8.59 -1.38
N ALA A 86 11.51 -8.85 -1.40
CA ALA A 86 12.08 -9.83 -2.31
C ALA A 86 12.00 -11.26 -1.79
N ALA A 87 11.32 -11.48 -0.71
CA ALA A 87 11.25 -12.78 -0.06
C ALA A 87 10.96 -13.94 -1.01
#